data_1c69364117e4c1aa55ebbee348b57191
#
_entry.id   1c69364117e4c1aa55ebbee348b57191
#
_cell.length_a   1.000
_cell.length_b   1.000
_cell.length_c   1.000
_cell.angle_alpha   90.00
_cell.angle_beta   90.00
_cell.angle_gamma   90.00
#
_symmetry.space_group_name_H-M   'P 1'
#
loop_
_entity.id
_entity.type
_entity.pdbx_description
1 polymer ?
#
loop_
_entity_poly.entity_id
_entity_poly.type
_entity_poly.pdbx_seq_one_letter_code
_entity_poly.pdbx_strand_id
1 'polypeptide(L)'
;MKTVFEIAMDVRWGDMDAFNHVNNASYLRYIEEARVLWFKEISPDWADPDCAPILAAAQMNYRRPIGWPERLRVVMGAERVGGKSLTLSHRIESATRAGVVYADGHTVLVWVNRSGASMQLPEFVRAAVA
;
A
#
# COMPACT_ATOMS: atom_id res chain seq x y z
N MET A 1 1.04 -7.79 -14.18
CA MET A 1 0.25 -7.30 -13.05
C MET A 1 -0.26 -5.91 -13.35
N LYS A 2 -1.54 -5.67 -13.09
CA LYS A 2 -2.20 -4.42 -13.43
C LYS A 2 -1.98 -3.38 -12.32
N THR A 3 -1.39 -2.23 -12.68
CA THR A 3 -1.28 -1.10 -11.76
C THR A 3 -2.67 -0.51 -11.49
N VAL A 4 -3.03 -0.36 -10.23
CA VAL A 4 -4.32 0.21 -9.83
C VAL A 4 -4.18 1.61 -9.26
N PHE A 5 -2.99 1.97 -8.78
CA PHE A 5 -2.76 3.28 -8.19
C PHE A 5 -1.27 3.58 -8.12
N GLU A 6 -0.91 4.82 -8.30
CA GLU A 6 0.44 5.29 -7.98
C GLU A 6 0.38 6.71 -7.44
N ILE A 7 1.28 7.03 -6.53
CA ILE A 7 1.32 8.34 -5.91
C ILE A 7 2.76 8.68 -5.54
N ALA A 8 3.07 9.97 -5.66
CA ALA A 8 4.34 10.51 -5.19
C ALA A 8 4.18 10.98 -3.74
N MET A 9 5.21 10.78 -2.94
CA MET A 9 5.25 11.29 -1.57
C MET A 9 6.68 11.59 -1.17
N ASP A 10 6.87 12.61 -0.35
CA ASP A 10 8.19 13.01 0.11
C ASP A 10 8.57 12.23 1.36
N VAL A 11 9.83 11.81 1.44
CA VAL A 11 10.42 11.34 2.68
C VAL A 11 10.49 12.52 3.63
N ARG A 12 10.04 12.34 4.88
CA ARG A 12 10.15 13.35 5.91
C ARG A 12 11.41 13.10 6.73
N TRP A 13 12.01 14.18 7.21
CA TRP A 13 13.19 14.02 8.08
C TRP A 13 12.89 13.11 9.26
N GLY A 14 11.69 13.20 9.84
CA GLY A 14 11.26 12.35 10.94
C GLY A 14 11.08 10.88 10.61
N ASP A 15 11.15 10.49 9.33
CA ASP A 15 11.11 9.08 8.92
C ASP A 15 12.48 8.39 9.09
N MET A 16 13.52 9.17 9.32
CA MET A 16 14.90 8.68 9.44
C MET A 16 15.14 8.06 10.82
N ASP A 17 16.09 7.15 10.90
CA ASP A 17 16.54 6.57 12.16
C ASP A 17 18.02 6.91 12.44
N ALA A 18 18.57 6.32 13.50
CA ALA A 18 19.94 6.59 13.93
C ALA A 18 21.00 6.17 12.91
N PHE A 19 20.64 5.32 11.93
CA PHE A 19 21.54 4.89 10.89
C PHE A 19 21.53 5.82 9.66
N ASN A 20 20.82 6.92 9.77
CA ASN A 20 20.69 7.93 8.71
C ASN A 20 20.01 7.39 7.44
N HIS A 21 19.09 6.45 7.62
CA HIS A 21 18.24 5.93 6.56
C HIS A 21 16.80 5.93 7.04
N VAL A 22 15.86 5.87 6.10
CA VAL A 22 14.45 5.70 6.47
C VAL A 22 14.29 4.43 7.29
N ASN A 23 13.62 4.55 8.43
CA ASN A 23 13.34 3.43 9.31
C ASN A 23 12.54 2.35 8.58
N ASN A 24 12.89 1.08 8.79
CA ASN A 24 12.23 -0.04 8.10
C ASN A 24 10.71 -0.03 8.26
N ALA A 25 10.20 0.37 9.42
CA ALA A 25 8.75 0.45 9.65
C ALA A 25 8.08 1.53 8.79
N SER A 26 8.79 2.57 8.40
CA SER A 26 8.24 3.65 7.58
C SER A 26 7.94 3.21 6.17
N TYR A 27 8.61 2.19 5.64
CA TYR A 27 8.30 1.62 4.32
C TYR A 27 6.86 1.10 4.29
N LEU A 28 6.44 0.39 5.33
CA LEU A 28 5.06 -0.10 5.44
C LEU A 28 4.06 1.04 5.64
N ARG A 29 4.47 2.12 6.30
CA ARG A 29 3.62 3.32 6.42
C ARG A 29 3.41 4.01 5.08
N TYR A 30 4.42 4.06 4.22
CA TYR A 30 4.25 4.60 2.87
C TYR A 30 3.24 3.78 2.07
N ILE A 31 3.32 2.45 2.18
CA ILE A 31 2.38 1.54 1.51
C ILE A 31 0.96 1.72 2.08
N GLU A 32 0.83 1.85 3.40
CA GLU A 32 -0.47 2.07 4.04
C GLU A 32 -1.10 3.37 3.56
N GLU A 33 -0.33 4.46 3.52
CA GLU A 33 -0.84 5.73 3.06
C GLU A 33 -1.29 5.66 1.61
N ALA A 34 -0.51 5.04 0.74
CA ALA A 34 -0.89 4.85 -0.65
C ALA A 34 -2.19 4.06 -0.77
N ARG A 35 -2.35 3.00 0.02
CA ARG A 35 -3.55 2.17 0.02
C ARG A 35 -4.78 2.96 0.47
N VAL A 36 -4.66 3.74 1.54
CA VAL A 36 -5.76 4.57 2.05
C VAL A 36 -6.16 5.63 1.04
N LEU A 37 -5.19 6.27 0.40
CA LEU A 37 -5.46 7.26 -0.64
C LEU A 37 -6.15 6.63 -1.85
N TRP A 38 -5.77 5.43 -2.21
CA TRP A 38 -6.44 4.67 -3.27
C TRP A 38 -7.90 4.39 -2.92
N PHE A 39 -8.16 3.88 -1.70
CA PHE A 39 -9.53 3.63 -1.25
C PHE A 39 -10.36 4.90 -1.29
N LYS A 40 -9.82 6.01 -0.82
CA LYS A 40 -10.49 7.30 -0.82
C LYS A 40 -10.83 7.76 -2.24
N GLU A 41 -9.97 7.46 -3.20
CA GLU A 41 -10.21 7.80 -4.60
C GLU A 41 -11.32 6.96 -5.22
N ILE A 42 -11.38 5.66 -4.92
CA ILE A 42 -12.33 4.76 -5.56
C ILE A 42 -13.73 4.77 -4.93
N SER A 43 -13.88 5.24 -3.68
CA SER A 43 -15.20 5.35 -3.07
C SER A 43 -15.21 6.32 -1.90
N PRO A 44 -16.22 7.20 -1.79
CA PRO A 44 -16.42 8.02 -0.61
C PRO A 44 -16.78 7.18 0.64
N ASP A 45 -17.27 5.96 0.46
CA ASP A 45 -17.71 5.06 1.53
C ASP A 45 -16.67 4.04 1.93
N TRP A 46 -15.40 4.26 1.59
CA TRP A 46 -14.33 3.29 1.82
C TRP A 46 -14.13 2.95 3.31
N ALA A 47 -14.46 3.87 4.21
CA ALA A 47 -14.23 3.73 5.66
C ALA A 47 -15.48 3.24 6.40
N ASP A 48 -16.21 2.30 5.82
CA ASP A 48 -17.40 1.72 6.42
C ASP A 48 -17.01 0.71 7.51
N PRO A 49 -17.38 0.95 8.79
CA PRO A 49 -17.05 0.01 9.87
C PRO A 49 -17.77 -1.33 9.76
N ASP A 50 -18.82 -1.43 8.97
CA ASP A 50 -19.56 -2.69 8.76
C ASP A 50 -18.96 -3.52 7.62
N CYS A 51 -18.03 -2.97 6.87
CA CYS A 51 -17.33 -3.65 5.78
C CYS A 51 -15.95 -3.01 5.62
N ALA A 52 -15.01 -3.41 6.46
CA ALA A 52 -13.71 -2.76 6.57
C ALA A 52 -12.57 -3.71 6.17
N PRO A 53 -11.55 -3.21 5.46
CA PRO A 53 -10.37 -4.02 5.17
C PRO A 53 -9.47 -4.13 6.40
N ILE A 54 -8.97 -5.33 6.64
CA ILE A 54 -7.96 -5.60 7.67
C ILE A 54 -6.72 -6.12 6.97
N LEU A 55 -5.55 -5.65 7.37
CA LEU A 55 -4.28 -6.20 6.92
C LEU A 55 -4.08 -7.58 7.53
N ALA A 56 -4.07 -8.61 6.70
CA ALA A 56 -3.90 -10.00 7.13
C ALA A 56 -2.45 -10.47 7.00
N ALA A 57 -1.72 -9.96 6.03
CA ALA A 57 -0.32 -10.33 5.82
C ALA A 57 0.39 -9.20 5.07
N ALA A 58 1.69 -9.08 5.31
CA ALA A 58 2.55 -8.14 4.61
C ALA A 58 3.92 -8.78 4.39
N GLN A 59 4.47 -8.57 3.20
CA GLN A 59 5.82 -9.02 2.86
C GLN A 59 6.52 -7.86 2.16
N MET A 60 7.72 -7.54 2.61
CA MET A 60 8.52 -6.44 2.07
C MET A 60 9.95 -6.91 1.83
N ASN A 61 10.43 -6.65 0.63
CA ASN A 61 11.83 -6.83 0.29
C ASN A 61 12.50 -5.46 0.26
N TYR A 62 13.50 -5.29 1.09
CA TYR A 62 14.27 -4.04 1.19
C TYR A 62 15.46 -4.14 0.24
N ARG A 63 15.39 -3.45 -0.90
CA ARG A 63 16.40 -3.56 -1.96
C ARG A 63 17.53 -2.57 -1.78
N ARG A 64 17.19 -1.33 -1.34
CA ARG A 64 18.14 -0.24 -1.13
C ARG A 64 17.70 0.62 0.03
N PRO A 65 18.64 1.20 0.81
CA PRO A 65 18.26 2.18 1.83
C PRO A 65 17.78 3.47 1.19
N ILE A 66 16.78 4.10 1.81
CA ILE A 66 16.26 5.40 1.39
C ILE A 66 16.89 6.46 2.26
N GLY A 67 17.44 7.50 1.63
CA GLY A 67 17.98 8.67 2.32
C GLY A 67 17.01 9.83 2.32
N TRP A 68 17.38 10.93 2.97
CA TRP A 68 16.63 12.16 2.99
C TRP A 68 17.56 13.30 2.53
N PRO A 69 17.07 14.25 1.73
CA PRO A 69 15.74 14.32 1.13
C PRO A 69 15.57 13.38 -0.06
N GLU A 70 14.35 12.90 -0.26
CA GLU A 70 13.99 12.07 -1.41
C GLU A 70 12.50 12.16 -1.67
N ARG A 71 12.14 12.10 -2.94
CA ARG A 71 10.75 11.98 -3.36
C ARG A 71 10.53 10.57 -3.90
N LEU A 72 9.54 9.90 -3.35
CA LEU A 72 9.21 8.52 -3.68
C LEU A 72 8.03 8.46 -4.65
N ARG A 73 7.97 7.37 -5.40
CA ARG A 73 6.77 6.96 -6.12
C ARG A 73 6.39 5.60 -5.59
N VAL A 74 5.18 5.49 -5.04
CA VAL A 74 4.61 4.23 -4.57
C VAL A 74 3.64 3.75 -5.62
N VAL A 75 3.89 2.55 -6.14
CA VAL A 75 3.10 1.93 -7.21
C VAL A 75 2.43 0.69 -6.63
N MET A 76 1.11 0.59 -6.81
CA MET A 76 0.34 -0.57 -6.35
C MET A 76 -0.35 -1.25 -7.51
N GLY A 77 -0.38 -2.58 -7.47
CA GLY A 77 -1.08 -3.39 -8.45
C GLY A 77 -1.97 -4.44 -7.78
N ALA A 78 -3.01 -4.87 -8.48
CA ALA A 78 -3.81 -5.99 -8.05
C ALA A 78 -3.13 -7.28 -8.50
N GLU A 79 -2.66 -8.07 -7.55
CA GLU A 79 -1.97 -9.33 -7.83
C GLU A 79 -2.93 -10.50 -7.80
N ARG A 80 -3.84 -10.53 -6.82
CA ARG A 80 -4.81 -11.60 -6.68
C ARG A 80 -6.10 -11.06 -6.07
N VAL A 81 -7.22 -11.40 -6.70
CA VAL A 81 -8.56 -10.99 -6.24
C VAL A 81 -9.31 -12.24 -5.83
N GLY A 82 -9.54 -12.41 -4.54
CA GLY A 82 -10.34 -13.51 -3.99
C GLY A 82 -11.77 -13.09 -3.74
N GLY A 83 -12.56 -14.00 -3.15
CA GLY A 83 -13.92 -13.67 -2.72
C GLY A 83 -13.96 -12.69 -1.56
N LYS A 84 -13.09 -12.89 -0.58
CA LYS A 84 -13.05 -12.14 0.67
C LYS A 84 -11.70 -11.47 0.92
N SER A 85 -10.76 -11.59 0.00
CA SER A 85 -9.41 -11.08 0.15
C SER A 85 -8.92 -10.42 -1.14
N LEU A 86 -7.98 -9.50 -0.98
CA LEU A 86 -7.29 -8.84 -2.07
C LEU A 86 -5.80 -8.82 -1.76
N THR A 87 -4.98 -9.32 -2.68
CA THR A 87 -3.53 -9.19 -2.60
C THR A 87 -3.10 -8.05 -3.49
N LEU A 88 -2.50 -7.04 -2.90
CA LEU A 88 -1.91 -5.90 -3.60
C LEU A 88 -0.40 -6.08 -3.64
N SER A 89 0.17 -5.96 -4.80
CA SER A 89 1.60 -5.77 -4.93
C SER A 89 1.94 -4.31 -4.75
N HIS A 90 3.16 -4.03 -4.34
CA HIS A 90 3.62 -2.65 -4.24
C HIS A 90 5.10 -2.55 -4.53
N ARG A 91 5.49 -1.37 -4.99
CA ARG A 91 6.88 -1.02 -5.25
C ARG A 91 7.08 0.42 -4.79
N ILE A 92 8.16 0.64 -4.04
CA ILE A 92 8.61 1.98 -3.65
C ILE A 92 9.84 2.28 -4.48
N GLU A 93 9.77 3.30 -5.30
CA GLU A 93 10.86 3.69 -6.18
C GLU A 93 11.16 5.19 -6.06
N SER A 94 12.33 5.60 -6.55
CA SER A 94 12.68 7.01 -6.60
C SER A 94 11.86 7.71 -7.68
N ALA A 95 11.26 8.85 -7.33
CA ALA A 95 10.61 9.70 -8.30
C ALA A 95 11.61 10.65 -9.00
N THR A 96 12.85 10.72 -8.50
CA THR A 96 13.87 11.64 -9.02
C THR A 96 14.97 10.94 -9.80
N ARG A 97 15.16 9.63 -9.60
CA ARG A 97 16.19 8.84 -10.28
C ARG A 97 15.54 7.63 -10.95
N ALA A 98 15.54 7.61 -12.27
CA ALA A 98 14.94 6.55 -13.05
C ALA A 98 15.58 5.18 -12.74
N GLY A 99 14.76 4.15 -12.61
CA GLY A 99 15.22 2.78 -12.42
C GLY A 99 15.67 2.43 -11.01
N VAL A 100 15.60 3.36 -10.05
CA VAL A 100 15.97 3.08 -8.65
C VAL A 100 14.75 2.57 -7.91
N VAL A 101 14.78 1.29 -7.53
CA VAL A 101 13.75 0.63 -6.72
C VAL A 101 14.29 0.42 -5.32
N TYR A 102 13.61 0.98 -4.33
CA TYR A 102 14.01 0.87 -2.93
C TYR A 102 13.46 -0.37 -2.25
N ALA A 103 12.22 -0.73 -2.55
CA ALA A 103 11.55 -1.86 -1.94
C ALA A 103 10.41 -2.36 -2.82
N ASP A 104 10.07 -3.64 -2.66
CA ASP A 104 8.90 -4.23 -3.29
C ASP A 104 8.32 -5.31 -2.38
N GLY A 105 7.11 -5.74 -2.66
CA GLY A 105 6.46 -6.78 -1.90
C GLY A 105 4.96 -6.81 -2.16
N HIS A 106 4.23 -7.36 -1.20
CA HIS A 106 2.78 -7.44 -1.30
C HIS A 106 2.13 -7.39 0.08
N THR A 107 0.86 -7.04 0.09
CA THR A 107 0.00 -7.06 1.27
C THR A 107 -1.28 -7.80 0.94
N VAL A 108 -1.82 -8.50 1.94
CA VAL A 108 -3.10 -9.20 1.82
C VAL A 108 -4.10 -8.50 2.73
N LEU A 109 -5.21 -8.07 2.15
CA LEU A 109 -6.32 -7.46 2.86
C LEU A 109 -7.50 -8.42 2.88
N VAL A 110 -8.17 -8.50 4.02
CA VAL A 110 -9.40 -9.28 4.22
C VAL A 110 -10.48 -8.32 4.69
N TRP A 111 -11.66 -8.39 4.10
CA TRP A 111 -12.79 -7.56 4.53
C TRP A 111 -13.57 -8.26 5.62
N VAL A 112 -13.93 -7.49 6.63
CA VAL A 112 -14.64 -8.00 7.82
C VAL A 112 -15.80 -7.07 8.16
N ASN A 113 -16.82 -7.66 8.80
CA ASN A 113 -17.93 -6.88 9.35
C ASN A 113 -17.55 -6.35 10.75
N ARG A 114 -18.50 -5.65 11.38
CA ARG A 114 -18.28 -5.03 12.68
C ARG A 114 -17.92 -6.03 13.79
N SER A 115 -18.39 -7.27 13.66
CA SER A 115 -18.06 -8.34 14.63
C SER A 115 -16.74 -9.06 14.33
N GLY A 116 -16.07 -8.71 13.24
CA GLY A 116 -14.81 -9.33 12.85
C GLY A 116 -14.95 -10.55 11.94
N ALA A 117 -16.17 -10.89 11.50
CA ALA A 117 -16.37 -12.00 10.58
C ALA A 117 -16.05 -11.57 9.14
N SER A 118 -15.43 -12.48 8.38
CA SER A 118 -15.05 -12.19 7.00
C SER A 118 -16.25 -11.96 6.10
N MET A 119 -16.10 -11.07 5.13
CA MET A 119 -17.13 -10.67 4.17
C MET A 119 -16.59 -10.70 2.76
N GLN A 120 -17.50 -10.73 1.79
CA GLN A 120 -17.15 -10.55 0.39
C GLN A 120 -16.56 -9.16 0.17
N LEU A 121 -15.65 -9.05 -0.80
CA LEU A 121 -15.10 -7.74 -1.20
C LEU A 121 -16.25 -6.82 -1.61
N PRO A 122 -16.20 -5.55 -1.22
CA PRO A 122 -17.17 -4.57 -1.71
C PRO A 122 -17.11 -4.45 -3.24
N GLU A 123 -18.24 -4.17 -3.85
CA GLU A 123 -18.32 -4.04 -5.30
C GLU A 123 -17.41 -2.92 -5.83
N PHE A 124 -17.27 -1.82 -5.11
CA PHE A 124 -16.40 -0.73 -5.55
C PHE A 124 -14.92 -1.16 -5.64
N VAL A 125 -14.52 -2.10 -4.78
CA VAL A 125 -13.15 -2.66 -4.83
C VAL A 125 -13.03 -3.57 -6.05
N ARG A 126 -13.99 -4.47 -6.27
CA ARG A 126 -13.99 -5.37 -7.43
C ARG A 126 -13.94 -4.59 -8.73
N ALA A 127 -14.74 -3.54 -8.83
CA ALA A 127 -14.77 -2.70 -10.02
C ALA A 127 -13.42 -2.01 -10.26
N ALA A 128 -12.76 -1.57 -9.20
CA ALA A 128 -11.47 -0.88 -9.30
C ALA A 128 -10.33 -1.79 -9.76
N VAL A 129 -10.42 -3.10 -9.50
CA VAL A 129 -9.36 -4.07 -9.84
C VAL A 129 -9.72 -4.93 -11.07
N ALA A 130 -10.88 -4.71 -11.64
CA ALA A 130 -11.35 -5.48 -12.79
C ALA A 130 -10.54 -5.22 -14.07
#